data_8601ab9049cd3c5defc9f9f35848ea59
#
_entry.id   8601ab9049cd3c5defc9f9f35848ea59
#
_cell.length_a   1.000
_cell.length_b   1.000
_cell.length_c   1.000
_cell.angle_alpha   90.00
_cell.angle_beta   90.00
_cell.angle_gamma   90.00
#
_symmetry.space_group_name_H-M   'P 1'
#
loop_
_entity.id
_entity.type
_entity.pdbx_description
1 polymer ?
#
loop_
_entity_poly.entity_id
_entity_poly.type
_entity_poly.pdbx_seq_one_letter_code
_entity_poly.pdbx_strand_id
1 'polypeptide(L)'
;MLTRRSYMFTVVAFFLLYGVLVLARAARARQVQTALRFGRFAAASLVCVGVPLLPMFWRIAKADYSDRYATYQTGGFLAELANQRVYLGWLVFVIMLIGILYGLYNAKARALAVLAAVGAVLTVLLVTRVQNMDDHQSLAVAPFYLLGCFLCALLVSDLPWAWPRRILATAAGVLCALNFGACSQLLPVVFPSGFYSGLYFYVDSPRNDLQQVAEVNAWLRENCTGENSAYMICHGVVYSPDVFRISALPDESIREILPYGACNPGNDAFPKELLTAQVVLTCTPFDPNNHTEKMNAAFLENQEKYAPFELAATFDMGNGYTITAYRRVKEPTAAELDTYRAYLAEENERFPYNFSAVWDELAVQFANNG
;
A
#
# COMPACT_ATOMS: atom_id res chain seq x y z
N MET A 1 -0.51 12.49 -11.54
CA MET A 1 -1.35 11.46 -12.19
C MET A 1 -0.55 10.22 -12.60
N LEU A 2 0.67 10.36 -13.10
CA LEU A 2 1.54 9.23 -13.46
C LEU A 2 2.20 8.53 -12.28
N THR A 3 2.07 9.06 -11.07
CA THR A 3 2.74 8.57 -9.86
C THR A 3 2.10 7.33 -9.22
N ARG A 4 0.82 7.06 -9.46
CA ARG A 4 0.15 5.84 -9.00
C ARG A 4 -0.83 5.32 -10.05
N ARG A 5 -0.72 4.04 -10.38
CA ARG A 5 -1.56 3.35 -11.40
C ARG A 5 -3.04 3.38 -11.06
N SER A 6 -3.38 3.30 -9.78
CA SER A 6 -4.76 3.29 -9.29
C SER A 6 -5.56 4.54 -9.64
N TYR A 7 -4.94 5.72 -9.73
CA TYR A 7 -5.64 6.95 -10.13
C TYR A 7 -6.14 6.95 -11.58
N MET A 8 -5.62 6.06 -12.42
CA MET A 8 -6.16 5.87 -13.77
C MET A 8 -7.60 5.42 -13.75
N PHE A 9 -7.94 4.52 -12.83
CA PHE A 9 -9.31 4.00 -12.72
C PHE A 9 -10.29 5.10 -12.31
N THR A 10 -9.87 6.02 -11.43
CA THR A 10 -10.65 7.22 -11.07
C THR A 10 -10.95 8.09 -12.29
N VAL A 11 -9.92 8.35 -13.11
CA VAL A 11 -10.05 9.18 -14.31
C VAL A 11 -10.98 8.52 -15.32
N VAL A 12 -10.80 7.22 -15.56
CA VAL A 12 -11.67 6.46 -16.48
C VAL A 12 -13.11 6.48 -15.96
N ALA A 13 -13.34 6.18 -14.66
CA ALA A 13 -14.67 6.22 -14.08
C ALA A 13 -15.32 7.61 -14.19
N PHE A 14 -14.55 8.67 -13.87
CA PHE A 14 -15.03 10.04 -13.97
C PHE A 14 -15.44 10.41 -15.39
N PHE A 15 -14.58 10.21 -16.39
CA PHE A 15 -14.87 10.61 -17.77
C PHE A 15 -15.97 9.79 -18.41
N LEU A 16 -16.05 8.49 -18.14
CA LEU A 16 -17.16 7.66 -18.60
C LEU A 16 -18.50 8.18 -18.07
N LEU A 17 -18.60 8.40 -16.76
CA LEU A 17 -19.83 8.85 -16.14
C LEU A 17 -20.18 10.29 -16.52
N TYR A 18 -19.20 11.19 -16.49
CA TYR A 18 -19.39 12.56 -16.91
C TYR A 18 -19.88 12.62 -18.36
N GLY A 19 -19.27 11.82 -19.25
CA GLY A 19 -19.70 11.71 -20.64
C GLY A 19 -21.15 11.24 -20.77
N VAL A 20 -21.52 10.18 -20.05
CA VAL A 20 -22.92 9.68 -20.02
C VAL A 20 -23.88 10.76 -19.53
N LEU A 21 -23.55 11.47 -18.45
CA LEU A 21 -24.39 12.55 -17.91
C LEU A 21 -24.55 13.72 -18.87
N VAL A 22 -23.49 14.15 -19.53
CA VAL A 22 -23.53 15.23 -20.54
C VAL A 22 -24.37 14.83 -21.73
N LEU A 23 -24.16 13.63 -22.27
CA LEU A 23 -24.91 13.12 -23.43
C LEU A 23 -26.39 12.91 -23.09
N ALA A 24 -26.70 12.35 -21.93
CA ALA A 24 -28.07 12.17 -21.46
C ALA A 24 -28.79 13.53 -21.30
N ARG A 25 -28.11 14.54 -20.76
CA ARG A 25 -28.65 15.90 -20.64
C ARG A 25 -28.87 16.55 -22.00
N ALA A 26 -27.89 16.44 -22.90
CA ALA A 26 -27.99 16.97 -24.26
C ALA A 26 -29.13 16.31 -25.04
N ALA A 27 -29.31 15.00 -24.92
CA ALA A 27 -30.41 14.26 -25.54
C ALA A 27 -31.77 14.70 -25.01
N ARG A 28 -31.92 14.81 -23.69
CA ARG A 28 -33.18 15.27 -23.06
C ARG A 28 -33.54 16.71 -23.46
N ALA A 29 -32.54 17.58 -23.58
CA ALA A 29 -32.72 18.97 -23.97
C ALA A 29 -32.73 19.18 -25.49
N ARG A 30 -32.59 18.11 -26.28
CA ARG A 30 -32.43 18.14 -27.76
C ARG A 30 -31.30 19.07 -28.22
N GLN A 31 -30.24 19.18 -27.45
CA GLN A 31 -29.09 20.07 -27.70
C GLN A 31 -28.00 19.31 -28.48
N VAL A 32 -28.21 19.09 -29.77
CA VAL A 32 -27.27 18.38 -30.64
C VAL A 32 -25.88 19.02 -30.67
N GLN A 33 -25.80 20.36 -30.64
CA GLN A 33 -24.52 21.06 -30.65
C GLN A 33 -23.70 20.77 -29.34
N THR A 34 -24.34 20.61 -28.19
CA THR A 34 -23.68 20.24 -26.95
C THR A 34 -23.09 18.84 -27.07
N ALA A 35 -23.82 17.89 -27.59
CA ALA A 35 -23.33 16.53 -27.84
C ALA A 35 -22.14 16.51 -28.81
N LEU A 36 -22.22 17.29 -29.92
CA LEU A 36 -21.13 17.40 -30.88
C LEU A 36 -19.86 18.05 -30.31
N ARG A 37 -20.00 19.11 -29.48
CA ARG A 37 -18.88 19.73 -28.78
C ARG A 37 -18.21 18.76 -27.82
N PHE A 38 -19.01 18.02 -27.07
CA PHE A 38 -18.49 16.99 -26.18
C PHE A 38 -17.79 15.87 -26.97
N GLY A 39 -18.39 15.40 -28.06
CA GLY A 39 -17.78 14.40 -28.95
C GLY A 39 -16.42 14.85 -29.53
N ARG A 40 -16.32 16.11 -29.96
CA ARG A 40 -15.05 16.68 -30.45
C ARG A 40 -14.02 16.78 -29.33
N PHE A 41 -14.41 17.21 -28.12
CA PHE A 41 -13.53 17.24 -26.95
C PHE A 41 -13.04 15.84 -26.59
N ALA A 42 -13.94 14.85 -26.53
CA ALA A 42 -13.60 13.46 -26.24
C ALA A 42 -12.63 12.87 -27.29
N ALA A 43 -12.89 13.12 -28.57
CA ALA A 43 -12.01 12.68 -29.65
C ALA A 43 -10.61 13.33 -29.56
N ALA A 44 -10.55 14.65 -29.33
CA ALA A 44 -9.28 15.36 -29.17
C ALA A 44 -8.52 14.83 -27.93
N SER A 45 -9.21 14.61 -26.80
CA SER A 45 -8.61 14.04 -25.60
C SER A 45 -8.09 12.61 -25.86
N LEU A 46 -8.83 11.80 -26.59
CA LEU A 46 -8.41 10.44 -26.94
C LEU A 46 -7.15 10.45 -27.82
N VAL A 47 -7.07 11.35 -28.80
CA VAL A 47 -5.89 11.48 -29.66
C VAL A 47 -4.69 12.04 -28.88
N CYS A 48 -4.87 13.12 -28.13
CA CYS A 48 -3.76 13.82 -27.48
C CYS A 48 -3.23 13.09 -26.23
N VAL A 49 -4.09 12.35 -25.52
CA VAL A 49 -3.75 11.71 -24.24
C VAL A 49 -3.91 10.20 -24.33
N GLY A 50 -5.03 9.72 -24.87
CA GLY A 50 -5.36 8.30 -24.91
C GLY A 50 -4.39 7.51 -25.81
N VAL A 51 -4.09 7.99 -27.00
CA VAL A 51 -3.18 7.29 -27.93
C VAL A 51 -1.75 7.18 -27.39
N PRO A 52 -1.11 8.26 -26.90
CA PRO A 52 0.22 8.17 -26.30
C PRO A 52 0.28 7.26 -25.07
N LEU A 53 -0.79 7.20 -24.27
CA LEU A 53 -0.86 6.38 -23.06
C LEU A 53 -1.40 4.96 -23.32
N LEU A 54 -1.83 4.64 -24.53
CA LEU A 54 -2.42 3.34 -24.88
C LEU A 54 -1.54 2.14 -24.50
N PRO A 55 -0.22 2.15 -24.74
CA PRO A 55 0.64 1.04 -24.33
C PRO A 55 0.64 0.81 -22.80
N MET A 56 0.61 1.89 -22.04
CA MET A 56 0.54 1.83 -20.58
C MET A 56 -0.83 1.29 -20.12
N PHE A 57 -1.92 1.81 -20.69
CA PHE A 57 -3.28 1.34 -20.40
C PHE A 57 -3.44 -0.15 -20.74
N TRP A 58 -2.89 -0.59 -21.85
CA TRP A 58 -2.94 -1.96 -22.29
C TRP A 58 -2.17 -2.91 -21.37
N ARG A 59 -0.99 -2.50 -20.92
CA ARG A 59 -0.22 -3.25 -19.92
C ARG A 59 -0.99 -3.41 -18.62
N ILE A 60 -1.58 -2.32 -18.11
CA ILE A 60 -2.34 -2.35 -16.86
C ILE A 60 -3.62 -3.17 -16.99
N ALA A 61 -4.33 -3.06 -18.10
CA ALA A 61 -5.55 -3.82 -18.34
C ALA A 61 -5.31 -5.33 -18.48
N LYS A 62 -4.11 -5.73 -18.93
CA LYS A 62 -3.71 -7.13 -19.06
C LYS A 62 -2.95 -7.68 -17.83
N ALA A 63 -2.44 -6.79 -16.99
CA ALA A 63 -1.67 -7.23 -15.84
C ALA A 63 -2.61 -7.88 -14.81
N ASP A 64 -2.25 -9.06 -14.40
CA ASP A 64 -2.79 -9.70 -13.21
C ASP A 64 -1.84 -9.39 -12.05
N TYR A 65 -2.33 -8.66 -11.09
CA TYR A 65 -1.60 -8.31 -9.86
C TYR A 65 -2.14 -9.06 -8.65
N SER A 66 -3.05 -10.03 -8.84
CA SER A 66 -3.67 -10.78 -7.74
C SER A 66 -2.62 -11.47 -6.89
N ASP A 67 -1.59 -12.03 -7.52
CA ASP A 67 -0.49 -12.70 -6.82
C ASP A 67 0.39 -11.75 -6.01
N ARG A 68 0.69 -10.56 -6.57
CA ARG A 68 1.51 -9.55 -5.86
C ARG A 68 0.84 -8.99 -4.62
N TYR A 69 -0.48 -8.96 -4.62
CA TYR A 69 -1.30 -8.45 -3.53
C TYR A 69 -2.13 -9.55 -2.88
N ALA A 70 -1.69 -10.81 -3.00
CA ALA A 70 -2.38 -11.96 -2.43
C ALA A 70 -2.55 -11.84 -0.91
N THR A 71 -1.57 -11.25 -0.23
CA THR A 71 -1.61 -10.97 1.22
C THR A 71 -2.68 -9.95 1.61
N TYR A 72 -3.16 -9.14 0.66
CA TYR A 72 -4.22 -8.16 0.88
C TYR A 72 -5.57 -8.65 0.36
N GLN A 73 -5.78 -9.97 0.27
CA GLN A 73 -7.06 -10.53 -0.21
C GLN A 73 -8.17 -10.28 0.81
N THR A 74 -9.10 -9.43 0.43
CA THR A 74 -10.21 -8.99 1.27
C THR A 74 -11.54 -9.61 0.89
N GLY A 75 -11.58 -10.56 -0.06
CA GLY A 75 -12.80 -11.28 -0.45
C GLY A 75 -13.53 -10.72 -1.68
N GLY A 76 -12.84 -9.94 -2.53
CA GLY A 76 -13.35 -9.45 -3.81
C GLY A 76 -14.18 -8.16 -3.72
N PHE A 77 -14.83 -7.79 -4.83
CA PHE A 77 -15.50 -6.50 -5.02
C PHE A 77 -16.46 -6.10 -3.89
N LEU A 78 -17.32 -7.01 -3.45
CA LEU A 78 -18.31 -6.67 -2.41
C LEU A 78 -17.67 -6.45 -1.05
N ALA A 79 -16.64 -7.24 -0.72
CA ALA A 79 -15.87 -7.06 0.50
C ALA A 79 -15.12 -5.72 0.48
N GLU A 80 -14.48 -5.40 -0.65
CA GLU A 80 -13.78 -4.12 -0.82
C GLU A 80 -14.72 -2.92 -0.74
N LEU A 81 -15.92 -3.03 -1.33
CA LEU A 81 -16.93 -1.98 -1.21
C LEU A 81 -17.36 -1.80 0.25
N ALA A 82 -17.50 -2.89 1.01
CA ALA A 82 -17.79 -2.84 2.44
C ALA A 82 -16.61 -2.26 3.25
N ASN A 83 -15.37 -2.56 2.87
CA ASN A 83 -14.18 -2.05 3.53
C ASN A 83 -13.97 -0.55 3.35
N GLN A 84 -14.58 0.08 2.32
CA GLN A 84 -14.50 1.54 2.15
C GLN A 84 -14.97 2.30 3.39
N ARG A 85 -15.91 1.77 4.17
CA ARG A 85 -16.32 2.34 5.46
C ARG A 85 -15.20 2.34 6.51
N VAL A 86 -14.31 1.35 6.48
CA VAL A 86 -13.18 1.24 7.40
C VAL A 86 -12.10 2.24 6.99
N TYR A 87 -11.79 2.32 5.70
CA TYR A 87 -10.79 3.25 5.17
C TYR A 87 -11.20 4.72 5.36
N LEU A 88 -12.50 5.04 5.22
CA LEU A 88 -13.01 6.40 5.44
C LEU A 88 -13.23 6.74 6.91
N GLY A 89 -13.47 5.73 7.74
CA GLY A 89 -14.06 5.89 9.06
C GLY A 89 -15.59 6.17 9.00
N TRP A 90 -16.27 5.74 10.02
CA TRP A 90 -17.74 5.81 10.07
C TRP A 90 -18.28 7.23 9.92
N LEU A 91 -17.63 8.22 10.53
CA LEU A 91 -18.12 9.61 10.49
C LEU A 91 -18.12 10.14 9.06
N VAL A 92 -17.00 10.03 8.35
CA VAL A 92 -16.88 10.53 6.97
C VAL A 92 -17.78 9.74 6.03
N PHE A 93 -17.86 8.42 6.23
CA PHE A 93 -18.75 7.56 5.45
C PHE A 93 -20.21 7.95 5.57
N VAL A 94 -20.69 8.21 6.78
CA VAL A 94 -22.08 8.67 7.03
C VAL A 94 -22.32 10.07 6.43
N ILE A 95 -21.40 11.01 6.62
CA ILE A 95 -21.50 12.36 6.02
C ILE A 95 -21.61 12.25 4.49
N MET A 96 -20.77 11.45 3.86
CA MET A 96 -20.80 11.20 2.43
C MET A 96 -22.15 10.62 1.98
N LEU A 97 -22.66 9.59 2.68
CA LEU A 97 -23.95 8.98 2.35
C LEU A 97 -25.11 9.96 2.46
N ILE A 98 -25.17 10.75 3.53
CA ILE A 98 -26.18 11.81 3.71
C ILE A 98 -26.12 12.79 2.53
N GLY A 99 -24.90 13.22 2.14
CA GLY A 99 -24.72 14.13 1.02
C GLY A 99 -25.19 13.54 -0.31
N ILE A 100 -24.86 12.28 -0.58
CA ILE A 100 -25.32 11.57 -1.79
C ILE A 100 -26.85 11.46 -1.79
N LEU A 101 -27.46 11.04 -0.70
CA LEU A 101 -28.92 10.93 -0.58
C LEU A 101 -29.62 12.28 -0.80
N TYR A 102 -29.11 13.35 -0.16
CA TYR A 102 -29.59 14.71 -0.40
C TYR A 102 -29.45 15.11 -1.87
N GLY A 103 -28.29 14.88 -2.48
CA GLY A 103 -28.05 15.21 -3.87
C GLY A 103 -28.96 14.44 -4.83
N LEU A 104 -29.28 13.19 -4.56
CA LEU A 104 -30.24 12.40 -5.34
C LEU A 104 -31.68 12.99 -5.26
N TYR A 105 -32.05 13.50 -4.10
CA TYR A 105 -33.35 14.17 -3.89
C TYR A 105 -33.37 15.55 -4.57
N ASN A 106 -32.30 16.33 -4.48
CA ASN A 106 -32.20 17.67 -5.05
C ASN A 106 -31.97 17.62 -6.56
N ALA A 107 -32.92 18.06 -7.36
CA ALA A 107 -32.83 18.01 -8.82
C ALA A 107 -31.60 18.72 -9.41
N LYS A 108 -31.12 19.81 -8.76
CA LYS A 108 -29.95 20.57 -9.21
C LYS A 108 -28.64 19.85 -8.93
N ALA A 109 -28.58 19.06 -7.84
CA ALA A 109 -27.39 18.34 -7.40
C ALA A 109 -27.37 16.87 -7.86
N ARG A 110 -28.48 16.35 -8.41
CA ARG A 110 -28.65 14.92 -8.74
C ARG A 110 -27.55 14.35 -9.63
N ALA A 111 -27.10 15.10 -10.63
CA ALA A 111 -26.02 14.64 -11.50
C ALA A 111 -24.69 14.45 -10.73
N LEU A 112 -24.38 15.34 -9.78
CA LEU A 112 -23.20 15.21 -8.94
C LEU A 112 -23.32 14.04 -7.97
N ALA A 113 -24.52 13.81 -7.41
CA ALA A 113 -24.77 12.68 -6.53
C ALA A 113 -24.61 11.33 -7.26
N VAL A 114 -25.13 11.23 -8.49
CA VAL A 114 -24.93 10.06 -9.34
C VAL A 114 -23.43 9.88 -9.66
N LEU A 115 -22.74 10.97 -10.00
CA LEU A 115 -21.29 10.92 -10.25
C LEU A 115 -20.53 10.44 -9.02
N ALA A 116 -20.86 10.93 -7.83
CA ALA A 116 -20.22 10.51 -6.58
C ALA A 116 -20.47 9.03 -6.28
N ALA A 117 -21.73 8.60 -6.28
CA ALA A 117 -22.09 7.22 -5.92
C ALA A 117 -21.59 6.20 -6.94
N VAL A 118 -21.95 6.40 -8.22
CA VAL A 118 -21.59 5.44 -9.28
C VAL A 118 -20.09 5.51 -9.61
N GLY A 119 -19.48 6.69 -9.49
CA GLY A 119 -18.04 6.87 -9.67
C GLY A 119 -17.22 6.12 -8.61
N ALA A 120 -17.63 6.17 -7.35
CA ALA A 120 -17.02 5.41 -6.28
C ALA A 120 -17.12 3.89 -6.54
N VAL A 121 -18.33 3.40 -6.79
CA VAL A 121 -18.58 1.97 -7.07
C VAL A 121 -17.80 1.50 -8.30
N LEU A 122 -17.83 2.26 -9.40
CA LEU A 122 -17.12 1.92 -10.63
C LEU A 122 -15.59 1.91 -10.43
N THR A 123 -15.05 2.85 -9.65
CA THR A 123 -13.62 2.87 -9.35
C THR A 123 -13.20 1.64 -8.54
N VAL A 124 -13.95 1.27 -7.49
CA VAL A 124 -13.72 0.04 -6.73
C VAL A 124 -13.78 -1.18 -7.66
N LEU A 125 -14.79 -1.27 -8.54
CA LEU A 125 -14.94 -2.37 -9.49
C LEU A 125 -13.74 -2.46 -10.45
N LEU A 126 -13.28 -1.34 -10.98
CA LEU A 126 -12.16 -1.32 -11.91
C LEU A 126 -10.84 -1.68 -11.24
N VAL A 127 -10.61 -1.24 -10.01
CA VAL A 127 -9.40 -1.58 -9.24
C VAL A 127 -9.42 -3.06 -8.89
N THR A 128 -10.51 -3.57 -8.33
CA THR A 128 -10.61 -4.98 -7.90
C THR A 128 -10.62 -5.97 -9.06
N ARG A 129 -10.83 -5.50 -10.30
CA ARG A 129 -10.67 -6.30 -11.51
C ARG A 129 -9.19 -6.66 -11.78
N VAL A 130 -8.27 -5.84 -11.31
CA VAL A 130 -6.83 -5.94 -11.64
C VAL A 130 -6.01 -6.36 -10.43
N GLN A 131 -6.42 -5.94 -9.23
CA GLN A 131 -5.71 -6.21 -7.98
C GLN A 131 -6.65 -6.06 -6.79
N ASN A 132 -6.26 -6.63 -5.65
CA ASN A 132 -6.93 -6.32 -4.40
C ASN A 132 -6.66 -4.87 -3.99
N MET A 133 -7.61 -4.28 -3.27
CA MET A 133 -7.43 -2.94 -2.73
C MET A 133 -6.80 -3.02 -1.34
N ASP A 134 -5.86 -2.15 -1.11
CA ASP A 134 -5.39 -1.78 0.22
C ASP A 134 -5.82 -0.34 0.55
N ASP A 135 -5.36 0.20 1.64
CA ASP A 135 -5.57 1.59 2.04
C ASP A 135 -5.07 2.58 0.97
N HIS A 136 -3.95 2.28 0.33
CA HIS A 136 -3.34 3.13 -0.68
C HIS A 136 -4.16 3.20 -1.97
N GLN A 137 -4.73 2.08 -2.42
CA GLN A 137 -5.60 2.05 -3.61
C GLN A 137 -6.95 2.69 -3.32
N SER A 138 -7.40 2.68 -2.06
CA SER A 138 -8.62 3.34 -1.64
C SER A 138 -8.58 4.86 -1.84
N LEU A 139 -7.39 5.47 -1.85
CA LEU A 139 -7.21 6.87 -2.25
C LEU A 139 -7.71 7.16 -3.68
N ALA A 140 -7.76 6.17 -4.56
CA ALA A 140 -8.31 6.34 -5.89
C ALA A 140 -9.82 6.67 -5.88
N VAL A 141 -10.53 6.28 -4.83
CA VAL A 141 -11.97 6.55 -4.66
C VAL A 141 -12.23 7.90 -3.98
N ALA A 142 -11.23 8.46 -3.30
CA ALA A 142 -11.35 9.69 -2.50
C ALA A 142 -12.00 10.89 -3.24
N PRO A 143 -11.76 11.16 -4.53
CA PRO A 143 -12.43 12.27 -5.23
C PRO A 143 -13.97 12.16 -5.23
N PHE A 144 -14.50 10.94 -5.32
CA PHE A 144 -15.93 10.71 -5.28
C PHE A 144 -16.51 10.84 -3.86
N TYR A 145 -15.73 10.46 -2.85
CA TYR A 145 -16.07 10.65 -1.45
C TYR A 145 -16.12 12.12 -1.07
N LEU A 146 -15.12 12.88 -1.50
CA LEU A 146 -15.09 14.33 -1.32
C LEU A 146 -16.30 15.01 -1.97
N LEU A 147 -16.71 14.54 -3.15
CA LEU A 147 -17.91 15.04 -3.80
C LEU A 147 -19.17 14.74 -2.98
N GLY A 148 -19.27 13.55 -2.38
CA GLY A 148 -20.36 13.21 -1.45
C GLY A 148 -20.36 14.11 -0.20
N CYS A 149 -19.21 14.37 0.40
CA CYS A 149 -19.06 15.30 1.53
C CYS A 149 -19.44 16.73 1.14
N PHE A 150 -19.05 17.18 -0.06
CA PHE A 150 -19.45 18.48 -0.59
C PHE A 150 -20.96 18.60 -0.73
N LEU A 151 -21.65 17.56 -1.19
CA LEU A 151 -23.12 17.52 -1.25
C LEU A 151 -23.75 17.63 0.14
N CYS A 152 -23.13 17.06 1.17
CA CYS A 152 -23.57 17.25 2.55
C CYS A 152 -23.40 18.71 3.02
N ALA A 153 -22.29 19.36 2.63
CA ALA A 153 -22.11 20.78 2.89
C ALA A 153 -23.17 21.65 2.19
N LEU A 154 -23.59 21.28 0.97
CA LEU A 154 -24.72 21.94 0.30
C LEU A 154 -26.04 21.74 1.06
N LEU A 155 -26.31 20.52 1.56
CA LEU A 155 -27.47 20.27 2.43
C LEU A 155 -27.47 21.24 3.63
N VAL A 156 -26.33 21.38 4.30
CA VAL A 156 -26.19 22.28 5.45
C VAL A 156 -26.44 23.73 5.02
N SER A 157 -25.96 24.16 3.85
CA SER A 157 -26.14 25.51 3.34
C SER A 157 -27.60 25.82 2.98
N ASP A 158 -28.34 24.79 2.56
CA ASP A 158 -29.77 24.92 2.18
C ASP A 158 -30.72 24.89 3.36
N LEU A 159 -30.26 24.69 4.60
CA LEU A 159 -31.08 24.74 5.78
C LEU A 159 -31.71 26.15 5.95
N PRO A 160 -33.03 26.25 6.24
CA PRO A 160 -33.73 27.56 6.27
C PRO A 160 -33.27 28.43 7.44
N TRP A 161 -32.78 27.85 8.52
CA TRP A 161 -32.40 28.57 9.72
C TRP A 161 -30.88 28.85 9.81
N ALA A 162 -30.53 30.07 10.15
CA ALA A 162 -29.10 30.46 10.20
C ALA A 162 -28.34 29.80 11.37
N TRP A 163 -29.00 29.61 12.50
CA TRP A 163 -28.33 29.04 13.68
C TRP A 163 -27.92 27.58 13.53
N PRO A 164 -28.74 26.64 13.00
CA PRO A 164 -28.29 25.27 12.75
C PRO A 164 -27.14 25.22 11.73
N ARG A 165 -27.19 26.06 10.68
CA ARG A 165 -26.09 26.16 9.70
C ARG A 165 -24.77 26.53 10.37
N ARG A 166 -24.79 27.55 11.24
CA ARG A 166 -23.60 27.99 11.97
C ARG A 166 -23.08 26.90 12.91
N ILE A 167 -23.96 26.26 13.67
CA ILE A 167 -23.56 25.17 14.58
C ILE A 167 -22.94 24.02 13.81
N LEU A 168 -23.57 23.53 12.75
CA LEU A 168 -23.05 22.41 11.96
C LEU A 168 -21.73 22.76 11.26
N ALA A 169 -21.62 23.96 10.70
CA ALA A 169 -20.37 24.43 10.09
C ALA A 169 -19.24 24.57 11.12
N THR A 170 -19.55 25.11 12.31
CA THR A 170 -18.57 25.23 13.40
C THR A 170 -18.15 23.85 13.90
N ALA A 171 -19.12 22.94 14.12
CA ALA A 171 -18.84 21.57 14.55
C ALA A 171 -17.98 20.82 13.52
N ALA A 172 -18.27 20.95 12.22
CA ALA A 172 -17.44 20.37 11.16
C ALA A 172 -16.02 20.97 11.16
N GLY A 173 -15.90 22.29 11.32
CA GLY A 173 -14.60 22.98 11.43
C GLY A 173 -13.78 22.50 12.64
N VAL A 174 -14.42 22.39 13.81
CA VAL A 174 -13.80 21.87 15.02
C VAL A 174 -13.35 20.40 14.83
N LEU A 175 -14.22 19.56 14.27
CA LEU A 175 -13.88 18.17 13.99
C LEU A 175 -12.70 18.03 13.02
N CYS A 176 -12.67 18.85 11.95
CA CYS A 176 -11.55 18.89 11.02
C CYS A 176 -10.27 19.35 11.73
N ALA A 177 -10.32 20.39 12.55
CA ALA A 177 -9.17 20.89 13.31
C ALA A 177 -8.66 19.85 14.33
N LEU A 178 -9.56 19.19 15.05
CA LEU A 178 -9.20 18.12 15.97
C LEU A 178 -8.59 16.92 15.23
N ASN A 179 -9.17 16.51 14.11
CA ASN A 179 -8.62 15.45 13.27
C ASN A 179 -7.23 15.81 12.74
N PHE A 180 -7.06 17.04 12.24
CA PHE A 180 -5.75 17.54 11.79
C PHE A 180 -4.73 17.55 12.95
N GLY A 181 -5.12 18.06 14.11
CA GLY A 181 -4.27 18.09 15.29
C GLY A 181 -3.87 16.71 15.80
N ALA A 182 -4.79 15.77 15.78
CA ALA A 182 -4.54 14.37 16.14
C ALA A 182 -3.61 13.69 15.13
N CYS A 183 -3.91 13.81 13.82
CA CYS A 183 -3.07 13.23 12.75
C CYS A 183 -1.66 13.85 12.68
N SER A 184 -1.53 15.14 13.05
CA SER A 184 -0.24 15.85 13.10
C SER A 184 0.50 15.66 14.42
N GLN A 185 -0.05 14.86 15.35
CA GLN A 185 0.48 14.67 16.71
C GLN A 185 0.62 15.96 17.54
N LEU A 186 -0.05 17.04 17.10
CA LEU A 186 -0.08 18.30 17.82
C LEU A 186 -0.98 18.26 19.05
N LEU A 187 -1.93 17.33 19.05
CA LEU A 187 -2.87 17.12 20.16
C LEU A 187 -2.79 15.66 20.64
N PRO A 188 -2.70 15.43 21.95
CA PRO A 188 -2.69 14.09 22.55
C PRO A 188 -4.10 13.48 22.60
N VAL A 189 -4.83 13.56 21.49
CA VAL A 189 -6.22 13.06 21.39
C VAL A 189 -6.18 11.74 20.65
N VAL A 190 -6.53 10.67 21.37
CA VAL A 190 -6.75 9.35 20.77
C VAL A 190 -8.25 9.20 20.51
N PHE A 191 -8.62 9.15 19.24
CA PHE A 191 -9.98 8.83 18.86
C PHE A 191 -10.16 7.30 18.75
N PRO A 192 -11.34 6.75 19.05
CA PRO A 192 -11.60 5.33 18.82
C PRO A 192 -11.30 4.94 17.38
N SER A 193 -10.54 3.87 17.18
CA SER A 193 -10.24 3.34 15.86
C SER A 193 -11.52 3.11 15.06
N GLY A 194 -11.51 3.47 13.78
CA GLY A 194 -12.67 3.34 12.91
C GLY A 194 -13.68 4.49 12.94
N PHE A 195 -13.64 5.40 13.93
CA PHE A 195 -14.59 6.50 13.97
C PHE A 195 -14.26 7.60 12.96
N TYR A 196 -13.02 7.99 12.84
CA TYR A 196 -12.59 9.03 11.91
C TYR A 196 -12.19 8.50 10.55
N SER A 197 -11.04 7.95 10.39
CA SER A 197 -10.58 7.39 9.11
C SER A 197 -9.59 6.28 9.37
N GLY A 198 -9.77 5.13 8.77
CA GLY A 198 -8.78 4.06 8.76
C GLY A 198 -7.54 4.39 7.94
N LEU A 199 -7.62 5.32 6.99
CA LEU A 199 -6.52 5.66 6.08
C LEU A 199 -5.33 6.38 6.75
N TYR A 200 -5.54 6.96 7.92
CA TYR A 200 -4.53 7.77 8.60
C TYR A 200 -4.14 7.24 9.98
N PHE A 201 -4.72 6.12 10.38
CA PHE A 201 -4.50 5.52 11.70
C PHE A 201 -3.35 4.52 11.74
N TYR A 202 -2.56 4.43 10.71
CA TYR A 202 -1.21 3.90 10.84
C TYR A 202 -0.24 4.84 11.56
N VAL A 203 -0.72 6.00 11.97
CA VAL A 203 -0.09 6.75 13.06
C VAL A 203 -0.72 6.24 14.37
N ASP A 204 -0.76 4.96 14.54
CA ASP A 204 -0.74 4.41 15.88
C ASP A 204 0.42 5.09 16.57
N SER A 205 0.18 5.57 17.76
CA SER A 205 1.11 6.25 18.66
C SER A 205 2.57 6.23 18.21
N PRO A 206 3.31 7.34 18.35
CA PRO A 206 4.73 7.37 17.99
C PRO A 206 5.37 6.08 18.46
N ARG A 207 6.16 5.44 17.61
CA ARG A 207 6.89 4.24 18.00
C ARG A 207 7.56 4.50 19.34
N ASN A 208 7.24 3.67 20.30
CA ASN A 208 7.80 3.77 21.67
C ASN A 208 9.13 2.99 21.79
N ASP A 209 9.55 2.30 20.73
CA ASP A 209 10.73 1.46 20.63
C ASP A 209 11.88 2.11 19.81
N LEU A 210 11.84 3.42 19.59
CA LEU A 210 12.88 4.13 18.82
C LEU A 210 14.27 4.02 19.45
N GLN A 211 14.35 3.93 20.77
CA GLN A 211 15.62 3.72 21.46
C GLN A 211 16.19 2.33 21.13
N GLN A 212 15.38 1.29 21.19
CA GLN A 212 15.77 -0.08 20.86
C GLN A 212 16.17 -0.20 19.39
N VAL A 213 15.43 0.45 18.48
CA VAL A 213 15.79 0.53 17.06
C VAL A 213 17.16 1.22 16.89
N ALA A 214 17.42 2.29 17.64
CA ALA A 214 18.72 2.97 17.61
C ALA A 214 19.85 2.08 18.17
N GLU A 215 19.60 1.25 19.17
CA GLU A 215 20.56 0.28 19.72
C GLU A 215 20.91 -0.79 18.68
N VAL A 216 19.92 -1.33 17.95
CA VAL A 216 20.19 -2.26 16.82
C VAL A 216 21.02 -1.58 15.73
N ASN A 217 20.66 -0.34 15.37
CA ASN A 217 21.41 0.42 14.35
C ASN A 217 22.86 0.69 14.79
N ALA A 218 23.09 1.02 16.05
CA ALA A 218 24.43 1.22 16.60
C ALA A 218 25.24 -0.09 16.54
N TRP A 219 24.65 -1.20 16.95
CA TRP A 219 25.28 -2.50 16.87
C TRP A 219 25.61 -2.91 15.43
N LEU A 220 24.72 -2.65 14.46
CA LEU A 220 24.99 -2.93 13.05
C LEU A 220 26.21 -2.16 12.54
N ARG A 221 26.33 -0.87 12.87
CA ARG A 221 27.51 -0.06 12.49
C ARG A 221 28.82 -0.58 13.06
N GLU A 222 28.79 -1.12 14.28
CA GLU A 222 29.99 -1.66 14.94
C GLU A 222 30.37 -3.04 14.43
N ASN A 223 29.40 -3.83 13.95
CA ASN A 223 29.58 -5.25 13.65
C ASN A 223 29.50 -5.59 12.14
N CYS A 224 29.09 -4.66 11.30
CA CYS A 224 28.95 -4.85 9.86
C CYS A 224 29.80 -3.83 9.12
N THR A 225 30.50 -4.28 8.09
CA THR A 225 31.36 -3.41 7.27
C THR A 225 31.12 -3.68 5.79
N GLY A 226 30.90 -2.60 5.03
CA GLY A 226 30.64 -2.68 3.60
C GLY A 226 29.16 -2.72 3.23
N GLU A 227 28.92 -2.55 1.95
CA GLU A 227 27.58 -2.54 1.37
C GLU A 227 26.93 -3.91 1.46
N ASN A 228 25.63 -3.95 1.81
CA ASN A 228 24.83 -5.16 1.92
C ASN A 228 25.42 -6.22 2.89
N SER A 229 26.13 -5.76 3.92
CA SER A 229 26.79 -6.65 4.89
C SER A 229 25.84 -7.24 5.92
N ALA A 230 24.63 -6.71 6.07
CA ALA A 230 23.56 -7.30 6.86
C ALA A 230 22.33 -7.58 5.99
N TYR A 231 21.56 -8.59 6.36
CA TYR A 231 20.26 -8.91 5.74
C TYR A 231 19.19 -9.14 6.80
N MET A 232 17.98 -8.62 6.59
CA MET A 232 16.85 -8.85 7.48
C MET A 232 15.79 -9.68 6.77
N ILE A 233 15.52 -10.88 7.29
CA ILE A 233 14.52 -11.78 6.71
C ILE A 233 13.10 -11.23 6.94
N CYS A 234 12.84 -10.67 8.12
CA CYS A 234 11.52 -10.14 8.47
C CYS A 234 11.15 -8.94 7.59
N HIS A 235 9.98 -8.99 6.99
CA HIS A 235 9.36 -7.88 6.27
C HIS A 235 7.89 -7.80 6.67
N GLY A 236 7.68 -7.44 7.94
CA GLY A 236 6.36 -7.32 8.54
C GLY A 236 5.89 -5.87 8.70
N VAL A 237 4.70 -5.74 9.26
CA VAL A 237 4.09 -4.43 9.53
C VAL A 237 4.85 -3.71 10.66
N VAL A 238 5.31 -4.45 11.68
CA VAL A 238 5.98 -3.86 12.84
C VAL A 238 7.46 -3.63 12.59
N TYR A 239 8.16 -4.63 12.03
CA TYR A 239 9.58 -4.55 11.71
C TYR A 239 9.83 -4.93 10.26
N SER A 240 10.62 -4.11 9.60
CA SER A 240 11.14 -4.31 8.25
C SER A 240 12.48 -3.57 8.13
N PRO A 241 13.30 -3.84 7.12
CA PRO A 241 14.53 -3.07 6.90
C PRO A 241 14.31 -1.56 6.89
N ASP A 242 13.16 -1.08 6.39
CA ASP A 242 12.86 0.35 6.33
C ASP A 242 12.73 1.02 7.70
N VAL A 243 12.27 0.30 8.72
CA VAL A 243 12.19 0.83 10.10
C VAL A 243 13.57 1.27 10.57
N PHE A 244 14.59 0.43 10.37
CA PHE A 244 15.96 0.70 10.76
C PHE A 244 16.61 1.78 9.90
N ARG A 245 16.42 1.71 8.58
CA ARG A 245 16.97 2.63 7.59
C ARG A 245 16.41 4.05 7.74
N ILE A 246 15.09 4.18 7.97
CA ILE A 246 14.44 5.49 8.12
C ILE A 246 14.75 6.10 9.48
N SER A 247 14.79 5.30 10.55
CA SER A 247 15.12 5.79 11.89
C SER A 247 16.55 6.29 12.03
N ALA A 248 17.46 5.84 11.15
CA ALA A 248 18.85 6.27 11.13
C ALA A 248 19.07 7.64 10.46
N LEU A 249 18.11 8.15 9.69
CA LEU A 249 18.27 9.41 8.95
C LEU A 249 18.65 10.57 9.87
N PRO A 250 19.52 11.48 9.41
CA PRO A 250 20.10 11.60 8.06
C PRO A 250 21.35 10.75 7.78
N ASP A 251 21.74 9.83 8.68
CA ASP A 251 22.88 8.95 8.49
C ASP A 251 22.52 7.81 7.50
N GLU A 252 23.15 7.81 6.34
CA GLU A 252 22.92 6.83 5.27
C GLU A 252 23.64 5.49 5.50
N SER A 253 24.50 5.37 6.52
CA SER A 253 25.32 4.16 6.74
C SER A 253 24.48 2.90 6.92
N ILE A 254 23.34 2.98 7.59
CA ILE A 254 22.44 1.83 7.75
C ILE A 254 21.80 1.41 6.42
N ARG A 255 21.60 2.33 5.48
CA ARG A 255 21.09 1.99 4.13
C ARG A 255 22.12 1.22 3.31
N GLU A 256 23.39 1.53 3.50
CA GLU A 256 24.49 0.80 2.84
C GLU A 256 24.64 -0.61 3.44
N ILE A 257 24.61 -0.72 4.77
CA ILE A 257 24.75 -1.98 5.50
C ILE A 257 23.55 -2.90 5.26
N LEU A 258 22.33 -2.38 5.42
CA LEU A 258 21.07 -3.13 5.40
C LEU A 258 20.27 -2.81 4.14
N PRO A 259 20.29 -3.67 3.11
CA PRO A 259 19.52 -3.43 1.89
C PRO A 259 18.03 -3.55 2.11
N TYR A 260 17.25 -3.03 1.17
CA TYR A 260 15.83 -3.30 1.12
C TYR A 260 15.59 -4.74 0.66
N GLY A 261 15.29 -5.60 1.60
CA GLY A 261 15.31 -7.06 1.42
C GLY A 261 13.95 -7.73 1.25
N ALA A 262 12.93 -7.04 0.74
CA ALA A 262 11.67 -7.70 0.46
C ALA A 262 11.78 -8.63 -0.75
N CYS A 263 11.73 -9.92 -0.53
CA CYS A 263 11.54 -10.89 -1.60
C CYS A 263 10.09 -10.81 -2.11
N ASN A 264 9.91 -10.06 -3.18
CA ASN A 264 8.65 -10.07 -3.94
C ASN A 264 8.90 -10.75 -5.29
N PRO A 265 8.52 -12.03 -5.46
CA PRO A 265 8.87 -12.81 -6.64
C PRO A 265 8.36 -12.20 -7.95
N GLY A 266 7.31 -11.40 -7.90
CA GLY A 266 6.79 -10.72 -9.07
C GLY A 266 7.62 -9.51 -9.52
N ASN A 267 8.45 -8.94 -8.65
CA ASN A 267 9.28 -7.76 -8.91
C ASN A 267 10.77 -8.01 -8.74
N ASP A 268 11.11 -8.83 -7.74
CA ASP A 268 12.46 -9.04 -7.25
C ASP A 268 12.88 -10.49 -7.48
N ALA A 269 14.18 -10.71 -7.59
CA ALA A 269 14.77 -12.03 -7.59
C ALA A 269 15.02 -12.49 -6.14
N PHE A 270 15.53 -13.70 -5.99
CA PHE A 270 16.05 -14.18 -4.71
C PHE A 270 17.12 -13.21 -4.20
N PRO A 271 17.07 -12.77 -2.94
CA PRO A 271 18.02 -11.83 -2.38
C PRO A 271 19.39 -12.52 -2.15
N LYS A 272 20.36 -12.21 -3.01
CA LYS A 272 21.72 -12.76 -2.91
C LYS A 272 22.36 -12.40 -1.57
N GLU A 273 22.02 -11.26 -1.04
CA GLU A 273 22.51 -10.70 0.22
C GLU A 273 22.25 -11.66 1.40
N LEU A 274 21.18 -12.46 1.36
CA LEU A 274 20.92 -13.47 2.39
C LEU A 274 22.07 -14.51 2.51
N LEU A 275 22.68 -14.87 1.39
CA LEU A 275 23.81 -15.81 1.37
C LEU A 275 25.16 -15.15 1.61
N THR A 276 25.32 -13.88 1.23
CA THR A 276 26.61 -13.17 1.30
C THR A 276 26.74 -12.26 2.52
N ALA A 277 25.64 -11.97 3.23
CA ALA A 277 25.64 -11.12 4.40
C ALA A 277 26.52 -11.68 5.53
N GLN A 278 27.25 -10.78 6.18
CA GLN A 278 28.01 -11.06 7.41
C GLN A 278 27.05 -11.31 8.59
N VAL A 279 25.91 -10.63 8.59
CA VAL A 279 24.89 -10.70 9.65
C VAL A 279 23.51 -10.90 9.04
N VAL A 280 22.74 -11.82 9.63
CA VAL A 280 21.33 -11.98 9.31
C VAL A 280 20.49 -11.64 10.54
N LEU A 281 19.48 -10.79 10.36
CA LEU A 281 18.52 -10.41 11.38
C LEU A 281 17.22 -11.18 11.20
N THR A 282 16.70 -11.71 12.32
CA THR A 282 15.36 -12.31 12.40
C THR A 282 14.53 -11.57 13.44
N CYS A 283 13.21 -11.78 13.43
CA CYS A 283 12.28 -11.16 14.37
C CYS A 283 11.38 -12.22 14.99
N THR A 284 11.13 -12.15 16.28
CA THR A 284 10.21 -13.05 16.99
C THR A 284 9.25 -12.20 17.84
N PRO A 285 7.92 -12.40 17.77
CA PRO A 285 7.23 -13.29 16.84
C PRO A 285 7.49 -12.86 15.39
N PHE A 286 7.47 -13.83 14.51
CA PHE A 286 7.63 -13.58 13.08
C PHE A 286 6.30 -13.06 12.52
N ASP A 287 6.36 -11.93 11.81
CA ASP A 287 5.19 -11.32 11.15
C ASP A 287 5.24 -11.72 9.66
N PRO A 288 4.51 -12.79 9.27
CA PRO A 288 4.74 -13.43 7.98
C PRO A 288 4.06 -12.69 6.84
N ASN A 289 4.79 -12.50 5.76
CA ASN A 289 4.19 -12.68 4.45
C ASN A 289 4.68 -14.01 3.85
N ASN A 290 3.93 -14.57 2.91
CA ASN A 290 4.16 -15.93 2.42
C ASN A 290 5.60 -16.21 1.93
N HIS A 291 6.28 -15.21 1.36
CA HIS A 291 7.65 -15.38 0.82
C HIS A 291 8.71 -15.27 1.91
N THR A 292 8.58 -14.30 2.80
CA THR A 292 9.52 -14.14 3.92
C THR A 292 9.35 -15.27 4.94
N GLU A 293 8.15 -15.82 5.08
CA GLU A 293 7.91 -17.02 5.90
C GLU A 293 8.67 -18.23 5.36
N LYS A 294 8.58 -18.50 4.05
CA LYS A 294 9.34 -19.58 3.39
C LYS A 294 10.85 -19.38 3.53
N MET A 295 11.34 -18.16 3.37
CA MET A 295 12.76 -17.85 3.55
C MET A 295 13.21 -18.01 5.00
N ASN A 296 12.39 -17.60 5.96
CA ASN A 296 12.70 -17.79 7.38
C ASN A 296 12.76 -19.28 7.76
N ALA A 297 11.83 -20.08 7.24
CA ALA A 297 11.83 -21.52 7.44
C ALA A 297 13.09 -22.18 6.84
N ALA A 298 13.49 -21.78 5.62
CA ALA A 298 14.71 -22.27 5.00
C ALA A 298 15.97 -21.83 5.75
N PHE A 299 15.99 -20.61 6.28
CA PHE A 299 17.10 -20.12 7.12
C PHE A 299 17.24 -20.96 8.40
N LEU A 300 16.14 -21.24 9.09
CA LEU A 300 16.14 -22.04 10.31
C LEU A 300 16.56 -23.49 10.03
N GLU A 301 16.12 -24.09 8.93
CA GLU A 301 16.56 -25.41 8.51
C GLU A 301 18.06 -25.46 8.20
N ASN A 302 18.57 -24.45 7.48
CA ASN A 302 20.01 -24.34 7.21
C ASN A 302 20.81 -24.18 8.51
N GLN A 303 20.28 -23.39 9.46
CA GLN A 303 20.92 -23.19 10.75
C GLN A 303 20.98 -24.50 11.57
N GLU A 304 19.93 -25.30 11.55
CA GLU A 304 19.87 -26.60 12.23
C GLU A 304 20.85 -27.61 11.59
N LYS A 305 20.89 -27.68 10.24
CA LYS A 305 21.69 -28.68 9.52
C LYS A 305 23.18 -28.35 9.44
N TYR A 306 23.50 -27.10 9.19
CA TYR A 306 24.86 -26.72 8.78
C TYR A 306 25.52 -25.75 9.75
N ALA A 307 24.74 -25.12 10.66
CA ALA A 307 25.21 -24.08 11.58
C ALA A 307 26.10 -23.04 10.90
N PRO A 308 25.65 -22.41 9.80
CA PRO A 308 26.48 -21.45 9.07
C PRO A 308 26.63 -20.12 9.81
N PHE A 309 25.81 -19.89 10.85
CA PHE A 309 25.83 -18.69 11.68
C PHE A 309 25.96 -19.04 13.14
N GLU A 310 26.46 -18.10 13.94
CA GLU A 310 26.41 -18.10 15.38
C GLU A 310 25.50 -16.98 15.89
N LEU A 311 24.89 -17.16 17.07
CA LEU A 311 24.14 -16.12 17.73
C LEU A 311 25.10 -15.00 18.17
N ALA A 312 24.92 -13.79 17.63
CA ALA A 312 25.79 -12.64 17.90
C ALA A 312 25.18 -11.64 18.90
N ALA A 313 23.88 -11.38 18.77
CA ALA A 313 23.16 -10.47 19.68
C ALA A 313 21.66 -10.75 19.68
N THR A 314 20.99 -10.32 20.77
CA THR A 314 19.54 -10.36 20.91
C THR A 314 19.07 -9.04 21.52
N PHE A 315 18.05 -8.42 20.91
CA PHE A 315 17.51 -7.14 21.32
C PHE A 315 16.02 -7.30 21.66
N ASP A 316 15.68 -7.04 22.93
CA ASP A 316 14.28 -6.93 23.34
C ASP A 316 13.75 -5.55 22.91
N MET A 317 12.75 -5.54 22.06
CA MET A 317 12.19 -4.29 21.53
C MET A 317 11.16 -3.64 22.47
N GLY A 318 10.88 -4.23 23.62
CA GLY A 318 10.00 -3.68 24.66
C GLY A 318 8.50 -3.68 24.30
N ASN A 319 8.13 -4.27 23.16
CA ASN A 319 6.76 -4.33 22.66
C ASN A 319 6.31 -5.77 22.36
N GLY A 320 6.99 -6.76 22.95
CA GLY A 320 6.75 -8.18 22.76
C GLY A 320 7.48 -8.78 21.56
N TYR A 321 8.29 -7.98 20.85
CA TYR A 321 9.15 -8.45 19.77
C TYR A 321 10.61 -8.52 20.23
N THR A 322 11.33 -9.44 19.64
CA THR A 322 12.78 -9.62 19.82
C THR A 322 13.46 -9.67 18.46
N ILE A 323 14.48 -8.85 18.28
CA ILE A 323 15.34 -8.93 17.08
C ILE A 323 16.57 -9.76 17.46
N THR A 324 16.86 -10.77 16.66
CA THR A 324 18.03 -11.65 16.84
C THR A 324 18.98 -11.50 15.69
N ALA A 325 20.25 -11.22 15.99
CA ALA A 325 21.32 -11.11 15.02
C ALA A 325 22.19 -12.37 15.03
N TYR A 326 22.35 -12.95 13.84
CA TYR A 326 23.20 -14.10 13.59
C TYR A 326 24.40 -13.69 12.73
N ARG A 327 25.61 -13.99 13.17
CA ARG A 327 26.86 -13.72 12.46
C ARG A 327 27.28 -14.94 11.67
N ARG A 328 27.63 -14.78 10.39
CA ARG A 328 28.14 -15.87 9.56
C ARG A 328 29.53 -16.29 10.04
N VAL A 329 29.70 -17.59 10.21
CA VAL A 329 30.98 -18.22 10.63
C VAL A 329 31.49 -19.24 9.63
N LYS A 330 30.69 -19.58 8.63
CA LYS A 330 31.07 -20.51 7.55
C LYS A 330 30.72 -19.89 6.20
N GLU A 331 31.52 -20.19 5.21
CA GLU A 331 31.24 -19.83 3.83
C GLU A 331 29.92 -20.47 3.36
N PRO A 332 29.12 -19.78 2.53
CA PRO A 332 27.90 -20.32 1.96
C PRO A 332 28.20 -21.55 1.08
N THR A 333 27.33 -22.53 1.15
CA THR A 333 27.45 -23.78 0.39
C THR A 333 26.33 -23.95 -0.61
N ALA A 334 26.54 -24.79 -1.63
CA ALA A 334 25.49 -25.18 -2.57
C ALA A 334 24.29 -25.83 -1.84
N ALA A 335 24.56 -26.59 -0.77
CA ALA A 335 23.52 -27.26 0.02
C ALA A 335 22.61 -26.27 0.75
N GLU A 336 23.13 -25.14 1.25
CA GLU A 336 22.30 -24.05 1.79
C GLU A 336 21.38 -23.48 0.71
N LEU A 337 21.92 -23.25 -0.49
CA LEU A 337 21.16 -22.75 -1.63
C LEU A 337 20.03 -23.69 -2.02
N ASP A 338 20.28 -25.00 -2.02
CA ASP A 338 19.27 -26.01 -2.35
C ASP A 338 18.13 -26.04 -1.35
N THR A 339 18.39 -25.75 -0.06
CA THR A 339 17.33 -25.60 0.93
C THR A 339 16.41 -24.41 0.59
N TYR A 340 16.97 -23.26 0.23
CA TYR A 340 16.15 -22.13 -0.24
C TYR A 340 15.39 -22.44 -1.51
N ARG A 341 16.01 -23.15 -2.47
CA ARG A 341 15.32 -23.63 -3.69
C ARG A 341 14.12 -24.50 -3.37
N ALA A 342 14.24 -25.42 -2.42
CA ALA A 342 13.16 -26.32 -2.03
C ALA A 342 11.95 -25.55 -1.49
N TYR A 343 12.18 -24.57 -0.59
CA TYR A 343 11.12 -23.75 -0.04
C TYR A 343 10.50 -22.78 -1.04
N LEU A 344 11.24 -22.33 -2.04
CA LEU A 344 10.80 -21.36 -3.06
C LEU A 344 10.47 -22.02 -4.41
N ALA A 345 10.36 -23.35 -4.48
CA ALA A 345 10.11 -24.07 -5.72
C ALA A 345 8.86 -23.60 -6.46
N GLU A 346 7.74 -23.39 -5.73
CA GLU A 346 6.49 -22.88 -6.31
C GLU A 346 6.67 -21.47 -6.88
N GLU A 347 7.39 -20.60 -6.18
CA GLU A 347 7.65 -19.25 -6.65
C GLU A 347 8.59 -19.25 -7.86
N ASN A 348 9.55 -20.16 -7.90
CA ASN A 348 10.43 -20.33 -9.04
C ASN A 348 9.68 -20.84 -10.28
N GLU A 349 8.68 -21.71 -10.14
CA GLU A 349 7.81 -22.11 -11.24
C GLU A 349 6.97 -20.95 -11.77
N ARG A 350 6.43 -20.13 -10.89
CA ARG A 350 5.60 -18.97 -11.25
C ARG A 350 6.41 -17.80 -11.85
N PHE A 351 7.66 -17.60 -11.41
CA PHE A 351 8.55 -16.53 -11.80
C PHE A 351 9.94 -17.02 -12.21
N PRO A 352 10.06 -17.95 -13.17
CA PRO A 352 11.32 -18.62 -13.48
C PRO A 352 12.40 -17.65 -13.95
N TYR A 353 12.03 -16.55 -14.62
CA TYR A 353 12.98 -15.53 -15.06
C TYR A 353 13.70 -14.83 -13.90
N ASN A 354 13.00 -14.62 -12.77
CA ASN A 354 13.56 -13.93 -11.62
C ASN A 354 14.45 -14.84 -10.75
N PHE A 355 14.18 -16.14 -10.73
CA PHE A 355 14.89 -17.06 -9.84
C PHE A 355 15.95 -17.89 -10.56
N SER A 356 15.69 -18.40 -11.77
CA SER A 356 16.59 -19.33 -12.44
C SER A 356 17.98 -18.73 -12.69
N ALA A 357 18.06 -17.50 -13.20
CA ALA A 357 19.34 -16.84 -13.45
C ALA A 357 20.15 -16.61 -12.16
N VAL A 358 19.45 -16.26 -11.07
CA VAL A 358 20.10 -16.03 -9.76
C VAL A 358 20.58 -17.35 -9.16
N TRP A 359 19.76 -18.43 -9.24
CA TRP A 359 20.15 -19.75 -8.76
C TRP A 359 21.38 -20.29 -9.49
N ASP A 360 21.42 -20.15 -10.81
CA ASP A 360 22.53 -20.64 -11.62
C ASP A 360 23.83 -19.87 -11.30
N GLU A 361 23.76 -18.56 -11.13
CA GLU A 361 24.91 -17.74 -10.71
C GLU A 361 25.43 -18.13 -9.33
N LEU A 362 24.53 -18.28 -8.34
CA LEU A 362 24.89 -18.67 -6.98
C LEU A 362 25.42 -20.13 -6.91
N ALA A 363 24.81 -21.03 -7.69
CA ALA A 363 25.28 -22.40 -7.77
C ALA A 363 26.72 -22.49 -8.28
N VAL A 364 27.09 -21.69 -9.28
CA VAL A 364 28.48 -21.62 -9.76
C VAL A 364 29.39 -20.99 -8.71
N GLN A 365 28.96 -19.91 -8.06
CA GLN A 365 29.75 -19.23 -7.04
C GLN A 365 30.09 -20.12 -5.85
N PHE A 366 29.17 -20.95 -5.40
CA PHE A 366 29.30 -21.75 -4.17
C PHE A 366 29.57 -23.23 -4.40
N ALA A 367 29.74 -23.67 -5.67
CA ALA A 367 30.02 -25.07 -6.00
C ALA A 367 31.28 -25.64 -5.34
N ASN A 368 32.23 -24.77 -5.01
CA ASN A 368 33.53 -25.17 -4.45
C ASN A 368 33.57 -25.09 -2.91
N ASN A 369 32.47 -24.70 -2.25
CA ASN A 369 32.41 -24.48 -0.81
C ASN A 369 31.78 -25.66 -0.05
N GLY A 370 31.64 -26.82 -0.68
CA GLY A 370 31.01 -27.99 -0.11
C GLY A 370 31.94 -29.13 0.20
#